data_314fc78b7ae3c42948d4725e168ce350
#
_entry.id   314fc78b7ae3c42948d4725e168ce350
#
_cell.length_a   1.000
_cell.length_b   1.000
_cell.length_c   1.000
_cell.angle_alpha   90.00
_cell.angle_beta   90.00
_cell.angle_gamma   90.00
#
_symmetry.space_group_name_H-M   'P 1'
#
loop_
_entity.id
_entity.type
_entity.pdbx_description
1 polymer ?
#
loop_
_entity_poly.entity_id
_entity_poly.type
_entity_poly.pdbx_seq_one_letter_code
_entity_poly.pdbx_strand_id
1 'polypeptide(L)'
;LYLVEPTDNELGDMLEKADLARRSIKGIKGNHYAIYTDDLQQERFREERIIQEILDAMEKQIVEICYLPRIQGDKENVVGCTAVARIQMQDGQYLETDGILHYIERGGRLDKFSYFLLNQVCCSFGARKAKGLKTVPLAIQMTASQLSARNALSMIENIVEVQNKMDPSDLIIEVHERYFADMTSALQVA
;
A
#
# COMPACT_ATOMS: atom_id res chain seq x y z
N LEU A 1 -20.03 18.61 -9.52
CA LEU A 1 -20.74 19.45 -10.50
C LEU A 1 -19.92 19.53 -11.78
N TYR A 2 -20.60 19.50 -12.91
CA TYR A 2 -20.05 19.84 -14.20
C TYR A 2 -20.86 21.01 -14.78
N LEU A 3 -20.16 22.01 -15.30
CA LEU A 3 -20.79 23.13 -16.01
C LEU A 3 -20.81 22.77 -17.50
N VAL A 4 -21.99 22.53 -18.03
CA VAL A 4 -22.18 22.12 -19.44
C VAL A 4 -21.72 23.23 -20.38
N GLU A 5 -20.91 22.89 -21.36
CA GLU A 5 -20.38 23.79 -22.38
C GLU A 5 -21.13 23.62 -23.71
N PRO A 6 -21.15 24.65 -24.58
CA PRO A 6 -21.82 24.57 -25.88
C PRO A 6 -21.28 23.49 -26.81
N THR A 7 -20.07 23.00 -26.53
CA THR A 7 -19.38 21.94 -27.30
C THR A 7 -19.71 20.53 -26.83
N ASP A 8 -20.40 20.40 -25.71
CA ASP A 8 -20.77 19.08 -25.18
C ASP A 8 -21.88 18.46 -26.00
N ASN A 9 -21.60 17.29 -26.56
CA ASN A 9 -22.52 16.57 -27.43
C ASN A 9 -23.07 15.27 -26.85
N GLU A 10 -22.38 14.71 -25.83
CA GLU A 10 -22.72 13.42 -25.24
C GLU A 10 -23.06 13.53 -23.75
N LEU A 11 -24.27 13.11 -23.41
CA LEU A 11 -24.72 13.10 -22.00
C LEU A 11 -23.83 12.19 -21.12
N GLY A 12 -23.31 11.10 -21.70
CA GLY A 12 -22.40 10.17 -21.01
C GLY A 12 -21.16 10.86 -20.48
N ASP A 13 -20.50 11.66 -21.32
CA ASP A 13 -19.29 12.41 -20.95
C ASP A 13 -19.57 13.46 -19.86
N MET A 14 -20.70 14.16 -19.97
CA MET A 14 -21.10 15.14 -18.95
C MET A 14 -21.32 14.49 -17.58
N LEU A 15 -21.96 13.31 -17.56
CA LEU A 15 -22.17 12.55 -16.33
C LEU A 15 -20.86 12.02 -15.75
N GLU A 16 -19.93 11.55 -16.59
CA GLU A 16 -18.62 11.10 -16.16
C GLU A 16 -17.82 12.24 -15.54
N LYS A 17 -17.77 13.41 -16.17
CA LYS A 17 -17.13 14.62 -15.63
C LYS A 17 -17.74 15.05 -14.29
N ALA A 18 -19.07 15.03 -14.18
CA ALA A 18 -19.77 15.34 -12.93
C ALA A 18 -19.45 14.32 -11.81
N ASP A 19 -19.39 13.03 -12.14
CA ASP A 19 -19.04 11.97 -11.18
C ASP A 19 -17.58 12.05 -10.75
N LEU A 20 -16.68 12.41 -11.64
CA LEU A 20 -15.28 12.65 -11.31
C LEU A 20 -15.15 13.77 -10.27
N ALA A 21 -15.81 14.91 -10.48
CA ALA A 21 -15.82 15.99 -9.50
C ALA A 21 -16.44 15.57 -8.16
N ARG A 22 -17.49 14.75 -8.18
CA ARG A 22 -18.08 14.19 -6.96
C ARG A 22 -17.10 13.30 -6.19
N ARG A 23 -16.36 12.45 -6.90
CA ARG A 23 -15.40 11.53 -6.30
C ARG A 23 -14.19 12.24 -5.70
N SER A 24 -13.75 13.38 -6.27
CA SER A 24 -12.58 14.13 -5.77
C SER A 24 -12.75 14.64 -4.34
N ILE A 25 -14.01 14.83 -3.88
CA ILE A 25 -14.31 15.30 -2.51
C ILE A 25 -14.84 14.20 -1.58
N LYS A 26 -14.92 12.96 -2.04
CA LYS A 26 -15.41 11.85 -1.21
C LYS A 26 -14.49 11.64 -0.01
N GLY A 27 -15.03 11.76 1.20
CA GLY A 27 -14.28 11.62 2.44
C GLY A 27 -13.68 12.92 2.99
N ILE A 28 -13.78 14.04 2.26
CA ILE A 28 -13.32 15.35 2.75
C ILE A 28 -14.44 15.96 3.60
N LYS A 29 -14.20 16.12 4.91
CA LYS A 29 -15.16 16.77 5.82
C LYS A 29 -15.28 18.24 5.48
N GLY A 30 -16.52 18.73 5.36
CA GLY A 30 -16.85 20.16 5.18
C GLY A 30 -17.06 20.61 3.73
N ASN A 31 -16.68 19.85 2.72
CA ASN A 31 -16.95 20.19 1.32
C ASN A 31 -18.23 19.50 0.85
N HIS A 32 -19.17 20.30 0.36
CA HIS A 32 -20.45 19.81 -0.10
C HIS A 32 -20.52 19.69 -1.63
N TYR A 33 -19.62 20.31 -2.38
CA TYR A 33 -19.53 20.21 -3.84
C TYR A 33 -18.11 20.44 -4.34
N ALA A 34 -17.82 19.88 -5.50
CA ALA A 34 -16.65 20.19 -6.33
C ALA A 34 -17.12 20.50 -7.75
N ILE A 35 -16.40 21.35 -8.44
CA ILE A 35 -16.62 21.66 -9.85
C ILE A 35 -15.56 20.87 -10.63
N TYR A 36 -15.99 20.24 -11.71
CA TYR A 36 -15.06 19.59 -12.63
C TYR A 36 -14.13 20.63 -13.27
N THR A 37 -12.87 20.26 -13.37
CA THR A 37 -11.83 20.96 -14.14
C THR A 37 -11.01 19.93 -14.90
N ASP A 38 -10.39 20.34 -16.00
CA ASP A 38 -9.51 19.45 -16.76
C ASP A 38 -8.32 18.97 -15.92
N ASP A 39 -7.87 19.77 -14.96
CA ASP A 39 -6.82 19.37 -14.01
C ASP A 39 -7.23 18.13 -13.18
N LEU A 40 -8.51 18.04 -12.76
CA LEU A 40 -9.01 16.85 -12.05
C LEU A 40 -8.93 15.59 -12.90
N GLN A 41 -9.20 15.73 -14.20
CA GLN A 41 -9.10 14.61 -15.12
C GLN A 41 -7.65 14.19 -15.35
N GLN A 42 -6.76 15.15 -15.53
CA GLN A 42 -5.32 14.89 -15.69
C GLN A 42 -4.73 14.25 -14.43
N GLU A 43 -5.09 14.72 -13.25
CA GLU A 43 -4.66 14.13 -11.99
C GLU A 43 -5.12 12.67 -11.87
N ARG A 44 -6.37 12.37 -12.22
CA ARG A 44 -6.89 11.00 -12.25
C ARG A 44 -6.10 10.10 -13.19
N PHE A 45 -5.86 10.54 -14.42
CA PHE A 45 -5.07 9.77 -15.38
C PHE A 45 -3.65 9.52 -14.87
N ARG A 46 -3.06 10.53 -14.19
CA ARG A 46 -1.74 10.38 -13.56
C ARG A 46 -1.77 9.33 -12.45
N GLU A 47 -2.78 9.37 -11.57
CA GLU A 47 -2.95 8.37 -10.51
C GLU A 47 -3.13 6.95 -11.08
N GLU A 48 -4.01 6.78 -12.06
CA GLU A 48 -4.26 5.49 -12.70
C GLU A 48 -2.98 4.94 -13.35
N ARG A 49 -2.19 5.80 -13.99
CA ARG A 49 -0.89 5.41 -14.56
C ARG A 49 0.08 4.96 -13.47
N ILE A 50 0.19 5.69 -12.36
CA ILE A 50 1.06 5.31 -11.24
C ILE A 50 0.62 3.97 -10.65
N ILE A 51 -0.67 3.76 -10.45
CA ILE A 51 -1.21 2.48 -9.96
C ILE A 51 -0.83 1.35 -10.93
N GLN A 52 -0.96 1.56 -12.22
CA GLN A 52 -0.60 0.54 -13.21
C GLN A 52 0.90 0.24 -13.20
N GLU A 53 1.76 1.26 -13.10
CA GLU A 53 3.21 1.07 -12.97
C GLU A 53 3.58 0.26 -11.74
N ILE A 54 2.90 0.48 -10.60
CA ILE A 54 3.10 -0.32 -9.38
C ILE A 54 2.70 -1.78 -9.61
N LEU A 55 1.54 -2.02 -10.22
CA LEU A 55 1.06 -3.38 -10.51
C LEU A 55 1.99 -4.12 -11.47
N ASP A 56 2.47 -3.43 -12.50
CA ASP A 56 3.43 -3.97 -13.46
C ASP A 56 4.77 -4.31 -12.78
N ALA A 57 5.25 -3.46 -11.85
CA ALA A 57 6.46 -3.72 -11.10
C ALA A 57 6.33 -4.97 -10.21
N MET A 58 5.16 -5.17 -9.60
CA MET A 58 4.87 -6.38 -8.82
C MET A 58 4.86 -7.63 -9.71
N GLU A 59 4.19 -7.56 -10.86
CA GLU A 59 4.10 -8.70 -11.79
C GLU A 59 5.46 -9.09 -12.36
N LYS A 60 6.28 -8.10 -12.71
CA LYS A 60 7.64 -8.27 -13.19
C LYS A 60 8.67 -8.59 -12.09
N GLN A 61 8.23 -8.58 -10.82
CA GLN A 61 9.09 -8.80 -9.64
C GLN A 61 10.30 -7.85 -9.57
N ILE A 62 10.11 -6.59 -9.99
CA ILE A 62 11.15 -5.54 -9.96
C ILE A 62 10.96 -4.55 -8.81
N VAL A 63 10.09 -4.86 -7.86
CA VAL A 63 9.97 -4.12 -6.60
C VAL A 63 11.22 -4.36 -5.77
N GLU A 64 11.93 -3.31 -5.44
CA GLU A 64 13.11 -3.40 -4.56
C GLU A 64 12.67 -3.43 -3.10
N ILE A 65 13.21 -4.39 -2.33
CA ILE A 65 13.01 -4.47 -0.88
C ILE A 65 14.28 -3.98 -0.19
N CYS A 66 14.15 -2.91 0.56
CA CYS A 66 15.20 -2.35 1.39
C CYS A 66 14.93 -2.66 2.86
N TYR A 67 15.97 -2.77 3.67
CA TYR A 67 15.86 -3.08 5.08
C TYR A 67 16.45 -1.94 5.91
N LEU A 68 15.62 -1.27 6.68
CA LEU A 68 16.03 -0.22 7.60
C LEU A 68 16.40 -0.85 8.95
N PRO A 69 17.66 -0.74 9.43
CA PRO A 69 18.08 -1.36 10.67
C PRO A 69 17.43 -0.66 11.88
N ARG A 70 17.05 -1.46 12.87
CA ARG A 70 16.62 -1.00 14.19
C ARG A 70 17.78 -1.16 15.16
N ILE A 71 18.23 -0.05 15.73
CA ILE A 71 19.41 -0.01 16.61
C ILE A 71 18.96 0.20 18.05
N GLN A 72 19.53 -0.55 18.97
CA GLN A 72 19.25 -0.42 20.40
C GLN A 72 20.20 0.57 21.06
N GLY A 73 19.69 1.80 21.32
CA GLY A 73 20.43 2.82 22.05
C GLY A 73 21.79 3.16 21.43
N ASP A 74 22.79 3.46 22.25
CA ASP A 74 24.12 3.91 21.80
C ASP A 74 25.06 2.77 21.37
N LYS A 75 24.59 1.52 21.32
CA LYS A 75 25.47 0.34 21.18
C LYS A 75 25.68 -0.14 19.75
N GLU A 76 25.23 0.56 18.73
CA GLU A 76 25.31 0.13 17.33
C GLU A 76 24.81 -1.33 17.09
N ASN A 77 24.06 -1.88 18.07
CA ASN A 77 23.58 -3.25 17.99
C ASN A 77 22.26 -3.29 17.22
N VAL A 78 22.27 -3.94 16.07
CA VAL A 78 21.06 -4.13 15.25
C VAL A 78 20.20 -5.21 15.93
N VAL A 79 19.04 -4.81 16.43
CA VAL A 79 18.07 -5.68 17.13
C VAL A 79 16.89 -6.09 16.27
N GLY A 80 16.76 -5.53 15.07
CA GLY A 80 15.71 -5.83 14.12
C GLY A 80 15.89 -5.04 12.83
N CYS A 81 14.99 -5.22 11.88
CA CYS A 81 14.92 -4.36 10.70
C CYS A 81 13.47 -4.19 10.26
N THR A 82 13.19 -3.07 9.59
CA THR A 82 11.89 -2.82 8.93
C THR A 82 12.07 -2.96 7.43
N ALA A 83 11.27 -3.80 6.79
CA ALA A 83 11.25 -3.92 5.35
C ALA A 83 10.45 -2.77 4.74
N VAL A 84 11.03 -2.10 3.78
CA VAL A 84 10.40 -1.05 2.99
C VAL A 84 10.53 -1.39 1.51
N ALA A 85 9.47 -1.17 0.77
CA ALA A 85 9.46 -1.34 -0.67
C ALA A 85 9.75 -0.02 -1.36
N ARG A 86 10.45 -0.08 -2.48
CA ARG A 86 10.56 1.05 -3.41
C ARG A 86 10.46 0.58 -4.85
N ILE A 87 9.93 1.42 -5.70
CA ILE A 87 9.75 1.17 -7.12
C ILE A 87 10.33 2.33 -7.89
N GLN A 88 11.21 2.05 -8.85
CA GLN A 88 11.65 3.07 -9.79
C GLN A 88 10.56 3.28 -10.84
N MET A 89 10.02 4.49 -10.89
CA MET A 89 8.98 4.90 -11.81
C MET A 89 9.58 5.22 -13.19
N GLN A 90 8.75 5.29 -14.22
CA GLN A 90 9.19 5.59 -15.60
C GLN A 90 9.89 6.94 -15.74
N ASP A 91 9.58 7.89 -14.87
CA ASP A 91 10.24 9.21 -14.82
C ASP A 91 11.62 9.17 -14.13
N GLY A 92 12.05 8.00 -13.67
CA GLY A 92 13.32 7.77 -12.98
C GLY A 92 13.29 8.06 -11.48
N GLN A 93 12.19 8.60 -10.94
CA GLN A 93 12.03 8.83 -9.52
C GLN A 93 11.71 7.53 -8.79
N TYR A 94 12.03 7.48 -7.49
CA TYR A 94 11.64 6.35 -6.65
C TYR A 94 10.36 6.67 -5.88
N LEU A 95 9.41 5.75 -5.96
CA LEU A 95 8.21 5.74 -5.11
C LEU A 95 8.47 4.77 -3.94
N GLU A 96 8.43 5.27 -2.72
CA GLU A 96 8.66 4.49 -1.51
C GLU A 96 7.34 3.94 -0.93
N THR A 97 7.45 3.08 0.08
CA THR A 97 6.33 2.34 0.69
C THR A 97 5.10 3.20 0.97
N ASP A 98 5.26 4.37 1.60
CA ASP A 98 4.13 5.24 1.94
C ASP A 98 3.41 5.78 0.70
N GLY A 99 4.17 6.15 -0.33
CA GLY A 99 3.61 6.56 -1.61
C GLY A 99 2.93 5.40 -2.34
N ILE A 100 3.56 4.22 -2.34
CA ILE A 100 2.97 3.00 -2.92
C ILE A 100 1.64 2.68 -2.23
N LEU A 101 1.61 2.64 -0.90
CA LEU A 101 0.41 2.35 -0.14
C LEU A 101 -0.71 3.37 -0.42
N HIS A 102 -0.37 4.66 -0.53
CA HIS A 102 -1.33 5.70 -0.85
C HIS A 102 -2.05 5.45 -2.19
N TYR A 103 -1.30 5.17 -3.26
CA TYR A 103 -1.89 4.94 -4.58
C TYR A 103 -2.64 3.60 -4.66
N ILE A 104 -2.08 2.54 -4.09
CA ILE A 104 -2.67 1.20 -4.11
C ILE A 104 -3.97 1.14 -3.29
N GLU A 105 -4.05 1.88 -2.17
CA GLU A 105 -5.28 2.01 -1.38
C GLU A 105 -6.38 2.69 -2.19
N ARG A 106 -6.08 3.79 -2.87
CA ARG A 106 -7.03 4.49 -3.75
C ARG A 106 -7.47 3.63 -4.93
N GLY A 107 -6.57 2.79 -5.45
CA GLY A 107 -6.87 1.81 -6.50
C GLY A 107 -7.61 0.57 -6.04
N GLY A 108 -7.87 0.40 -4.73
CA GLY A 108 -8.53 -0.79 -4.17
C GLY A 108 -7.71 -2.08 -4.32
N ARG A 109 -6.38 -1.97 -4.36
CA ARG A 109 -5.45 -3.09 -4.56
C ARG A 109 -4.52 -3.33 -3.36
N LEU A 110 -4.87 -2.77 -2.22
CA LEU A 110 -4.03 -2.77 -1.02
C LEU A 110 -3.65 -4.19 -0.57
N ASP A 111 -4.61 -5.10 -0.52
CA ASP A 111 -4.37 -6.50 -0.13
C ASP A 111 -3.35 -7.17 -1.05
N LYS A 112 -3.49 -6.98 -2.37
CA LYS A 112 -2.60 -7.57 -3.35
C LYS A 112 -1.14 -7.15 -3.12
N PHE A 113 -0.90 -5.87 -2.88
CA PHE A 113 0.45 -5.35 -2.63
C PHE A 113 1.04 -5.87 -1.32
N SER A 114 0.27 -5.86 -0.23
CA SER A 114 0.80 -6.25 1.08
C SER A 114 1.11 -7.73 1.17
N TYR A 115 0.28 -8.59 0.61
CA TYR A 115 0.59 -10.01 0.54
C TYR A 115 1.78 -10.30 -0.37
N PHE A 116 1.93 -9.54 -1.47
CA PHE A 116 3.12 -9.59 -2.31
C PHE A 116 4.36 -9.23 -1.50
N LEU A 117 4.35 -8.08 -0.81
CA LEU A 117 5.48 -7.62 0.00
C LEU A 117 5.82 -8.62 1.10
N LEU A 118 4.82 -9.10 1.85
CA LEU A 118 4.99 -10.10 2.90
C LEU A 118 5.68 -11.35 2.35
N ASN A 119 5.21 -11.87 1.22
CA ASN A 119 5.79 -13.07 0.62
C ASN A 119 7.24 -12.86 0.19
N GLN A 120 7.56 -11.74 -0.47
CA GLN A 120 8.93 -11.43 -0.90
C GLN A 120 9.89 -11.31 0.29
N VAL A 121 9.44 -10.65 1.34
CA VAL A 121 10.22 -10.44 2.56
C VAL A 121 10.46 -11.77 3.29
N CYS A 122 9.44 -12.60 3.48
CA CYS A 122 9.57 -13.92 4.12
C CYS A 122 10.47 -14.86 3.28
N CYS A 123 10.33 -14.86 1.97
CA CYS A 123 11.18 -15.65 1.06
C CYS A 123 12.66 -15.24 1.20
N SER A 124 12.95 -13.92 1.20
CA SER A 124 14.30 -13.39 1.39
C SER A 124 14.89 -13.76 2.75
N PHE A 125 14.08 -13.66 3.82
CA PHE A 125 14.47 -14.05 5.16
C PHE A 125 14.80 -15.56 5.24
N GLY A 126 13.92 -16.40 4.73
CA GLY A 126 14.12 -17.85 4.68
C GLY A 126 15.39 -18.25 3.91
N ALA A 127 15.65 -17.60 2.77
CA ALA A 127 16.85 -17.84 1.96
C ALA A 127 18.14 -17.47 2.74
N ARG A 128 18.13 -16.40 3.55
CA ARG A 128 19.27 -16.01 4.41
C ARG A 128 19.48 -17.04 5.53
N LYS A 129 18.41 -17.44 6.19
CA LYS A 129 18.43 -18.43 7.27
C LYS A 129 18.97 -19.79 6.78
N ALA A 130 18.54 -20.22 5.59
CA ALA A 130 19.01 -21.45 4.96
C ALA A 130 20.51 -21.43 4.62
N LYS A 131 21.08 -20.24 4.37
CA LYS A 131 22.53 -20.04 4.16
C LYS A 131 23.33 -19.92 5.48
N GLY A 132 22.69 -20.10 6.63
CA GLY A 132 23.32 -19.93 7.95
C GLY A 132 23.72 -18.49 8.29
N LEU A 133 23.17 -17.50 7.57
CA LEU A 133 23.43 -16.09 7.86
C LEU A 133 22.64 -15.64 9.08
N LYS A 134 23.25 -14.75 9.89
CA LYS A 134 22.57 -14.15 11.02
C LYS A 134 21.32 -13.39 10.55
N THR A 135 20.18 -13.66 11.19
CA THR A 135 18.93 -12.97 11.00
C THR A 135 18.54 -12.20 12.26
N VAL A 136 17.73 -11.19 12.09
CA VAL A 136 17.12 -10.39 13.17
C VAL A 136 15.63 -10.29 12.93
N PRO A 137 14.80 -10.05 13.95
CA PRO A 137 13.37 -9.85 13.76
C PRO A 137 13.06 -8.82 12.66
N LEU A 138 12.08 -9.14 11.85
CA LEU A 138 11.72 -8.41 10.64
C LEU A 138 10.36 -7.76 10.78
N ALA A 139 10.29 -6.45 10.63
CA ALA A 139 9.05 -5.72 10.66
C ALA A 139 8.57 -5.39 9.24
N ILE A 140 7.26 -5.46 9.03
CA ILE A 140 6.57 -4.98 7.83
C ILE A 140 5.42 -4.07 8.22
N GLN A 141 5.11 -3.10 7.37
CA GLN A 141 3.94 -2.23 7.56
C GLN A 141 2.71 -2.84 6.89
N MET A 142 1.62 -2.88 7.63
CA MET A 142 0.28 -3.21 7.13
C MET A 142 -0.74 -2.16 7.60
N THR A 143 -1.83 -2.00 6.86
CA THR A 143 -2.91 -1.11 7.29
C THR A 143 -3.89 -1.83 8.19
N ALA A 144 -4.62 -1.07 8.99
CA ALA A 144 -5.66 -1.61 9.84
C ALA A 144 -6.79 -2.31 9.04
N SER A 145 -7.15 -1.75 7.88
CA SER A 145 -8.16 -2.34 7.00
C SER A 145 -7.74 -3.73 6.50
N GLN A 146 -6.46 -3.93 6.22
CA GLN A 146 -5.92 -5.23 5.81
C GLN A 146 -6.01 -6.26 6.93
N LEU A 147 -5.65 -5.86 8.15
CA LEU A 147 -5.70 -6.75 9.33
C LEU A 147 -7.15 -7.08 9.76
N SER A 148 -8.09 -6.20 9.45
CA SER A 148 -9.52 -6.39 9.74
C SER A 148 -10.24 -7.26 8.71
N ALA A 149 -9.61 -7.63 7.60
CA ALA A 149 -10.20 -8.53 6.62
C ALA A 149 -10.41 -9.92 7.23
N ARG A 150 -11.59 -10.53 6.98
CA ARG A 150 -12.02 -11.81 7.61
C ARG A 150 -10.97 -12.93 7.51
N ASN A 151 -10.17 -12.94 6.47
CA ASN A 151 -9.16 -13.97 6.18
C ASN A 151 -7.72 -13.47 6.36
N ALA A 152 -7.51 -12.27 6.91
CA ALA A 152 -6.18 -11.67 7.00
C ALA A 152 -5.18 -12.54 7.76
N LEU A 153 -5.57 -13.02 8.95
CA LEU A 153 -4.70 -13.85 9.79
C LEU A 153 -4.33 -15.15 9.08
N SER A 154 -5.30 -15.87 8.53
CA SER A 154 -5.03 -17.14 7.83
C SER A 154 -4.18 -16.96 6.57
N MET A 155 -4.28 -15.82 5.88
CA MET A 155 -3.42 -15.49 4.75
C MET A 155 -1.99 -15.20 5.20
N ILE A 156 -1.82 -14.45 6.29
CA ILE A 156 -0.50 -14.17 6.87
C ILE A 156 0.16 -15.46 7.34
N GLU A 157 -0.53 -16.28 8.12
CA GLU A 157 -0.05 -17.59 8.58
C GLU A 157 0.37 -18.48 7.42
N ASN A 158 -0.46 -18.56 6.38
CA ASN A 158 -0.14 -19.36 5.19
C ASN A 158 1.15 -18.86 4.50
N ILE A 159 1.32 -17.56 4.35
CA ILE A 159 2.53 -17.01 3.71
C ILE A 159 3.76 -17.25 4.60
N VAL A 160 3.65 -16.98 5.88
CA VAL A 160 4.79 -17.03 6.82
C VAL A 160 5.21 -18.48 7.09
N GLU A 161 4.30 -19.30 7.57
CA GLU A 161 4.60 -20.64 8.06
C GLU A 161 4.60 -21.68 6.94
N VAL A 162 3.57 -21.68 6.10
CA VAL A 162 3.38 -22.76 5.11
C VAL A 162 4.27 -22.56 3.89
N GLN A 163 4.23 -21.37 3.29
CA GLN A 163 4.96 -21.12 2.04
C GLN A 163 6.46 -20.88 2.29
N ASN A 164 6.81 -20.12 3.31
CA ASN A 164 8.19 -19.68 3.55
C ASN A 164 8.85 -20.34 4.75
N LYS A 165 8.14 -21.16 5.53
CA LYS A 165 8.66 -21.87 6.72
C LYS A 165 9.40 -20.95 7.70
N MET A 166 8.93 -19.71 7.80
CA MET A 166 9.46 -18.72 8.71
C MET A 166 8.76 -18.88 10.07
N ASP A 167 9.52 -18.74 11.17
CA ASP A 167 8.95 -18.71 12.50
C ASP A 167 8.16 -17.40 12.67
N PRO A 168 6.88 -17.44 13.08
CA PRO A 168 6.10 -16.23 13.30
C PRO A 168 6.72 -15.24 14.29
N SER A 169 7.51 -15.73 15.27
CA SER A 169 8.21 -14.90 16.23
C SER A 169 9.30 -14.01 15.62
N ASP A 170 9.75 -14.34 14.40
CA ASP A 170 10.70 -13.54 13.64
C ASP A 170 10.02 -12.38 12.85
N LEU A 171 8.67 -12.35 12.82
CA LEU A 171 7.89 -11.32 12.09
C LEU A 171 7.21 -10.35 13.05
N ILE A 172 7.31 -9.06 12.75
CA ILE A 172 6.61 -7.98 13.43
C ILE A 172 5.72 -7.28 12.42
N ILE A 173 4.43 -7.16 12.71
CA ILE A 173 3.50 -6.37 11.90
C ILE A 173 3.35 -5.00 12.54
N GLU A 174 3.70 -3.96 11.79
CA GLU A 174 3.57 -2.57 12.22
C GLU A 174 2.34 -1.94 11.59
N VAL A 175 1.51 -1.31 12.43
CA VAL A 175 0.35 -0.56 11.97
C VAL A 175 0.60 0.92 12.22
N HIS A 176 0.56 1.72 11.15
CA HIS A 176 0.79 3.15 11.28
C HIS A 176 -0.40 3.84 11.99
N GLU A 177 -0.11 4.78 12.88
CA GLU A 177 -1.09 5.49 13.72
C GLU A 177 -2.24 6.13 12.91
N ARG A 178 -1.96 6.70 11.74
CA ARG A 178 -2.99 7.29 10.85
C ARG A 178 -4.11 6.33 10.47
N TYR A 179 -3.85 5.01 10.51
CA TYR A 179 -4.86 3.99 10.20
C TYR A 179 -5.69 3.57 11.43
N PHE A 180 -5.31 3.99 12.64
CA PHE A 180 -6.09 3.70 13.86
C PHE A 180 -7.32 4.59 14.02
N ALA A 181 -7.33 5.79 13.45
CA ALA A 181 -8.47 6.70 13.53
C ALA A 181 -9.76 6.09 12.94
N ASP A 182 -9.64 5.18 11.97
CA ASP A 182 -10.76 4.48 11.34
C ASP A 182 -11.11 3.14 12.04
N MET A 183 -10.24 2.65 12.95
CA MET A 183 -10.40 1.36 13.63
C MET A 183 -11.31 1.36 14.85
N THR A 184 -11.72 2.51 15.37
CA THR A 184 -12.52 2.60 16.61
C THR A 184 -13.84 1.82 16.53
N SER A 185 -14.31 1.51 15.32
CA SER A 185 -15.49 0.68 15.09
C SER A 185 -15.19 -0.82 14.86
N ALA A 186 -13.98 -1.17 14.43
CA ALA A 186 -13.63 -2.55 14.06
C ALA A 186 -13.03 -3.36 15.22
N LEU A 187 -12.32 -2.71 16.14
CA LEU A 187 -11.74 -3.36 17.34
C LEU A 187 -12.75 -3.59 18.48
N GLN A 188 -13.98 -3.09 18.38
CA GLN A 188 -15.05 -3.39 19.35
C GLN A 188 -15.76 -4.72 19.09
N VAL A 189 -15.38 -5.48 18.09
CA VAL A 189 -16.04 -6.73 17.65
C VAL A 189 -15.13 -7.97 17.79
N ALA A 190 -13.95 -7.83 18.38
CA ALA A 190 -13.05 -8.97 18.60
C ALA A 190 -13.00 -9.34 20.10
#